data_5004eb9d4722afaefb5f1b68e83a6e8f
#
_entry.id   5004eb9d4722afaefb5f1b68e83a6e8f
#
_cell.length_a   1.000
_cell.length_b   1.000
_cell.length_c   1.000
_cell.angle_alpha   90.00
_cell.angle_beta   90.00
_cell.angle_gamma   90.00
#
_symmetry.space_group_name_H-M   'P 1'
#
loop_
_entity.id
_entity.type
_entity.pdbx_description
1 polymer ?
#
loop_
_entity_poly.entity_id
_entity_poly.type
_entity_poly.pdbx_seq_one_letter_code
_entity_poly.pdbx_strand_id
1 'polypeptide(L)'
;GRYMQVDKVLQAINKLDRKVSVLILGRYQYTIPSPAEMKLHKEKFPNLELNKHTVHASKGKEADYVIVMRLQSGKDGFPSEKTNNPLLDALLPTPEDFEFAEERRLFYVAITRAKKRSYLIADMSTSSSFVNELINEDYDIELNEFEIAQEQRIFQKFHCIKCETGVMQHKVRRKDNATFYGCSHWSLC
;
A
#
# COMPACT_ATOMS: atom_id res chain seq x y z
N GLY A 1 1.82 -13.35 7.64
CA GLY A 1 0.90 -13.27 6.52
C GLY A 1 -0.04 -12.07 6.54
N ARG A 2 -0.75 -11.88 5.46
CA ARG A 2 -1.60 -10.73 5.10
C ARG A 2 -2.65 -10.36 6.14
N TYR A 3 -3.25 -11.37 6.76
CA TYR A 3 -4.31 -11.18 7.76
C TYR A 3 -3.79 -10.62 9.07
N MET A 4 -2.55 -10.91 9.37
CA MET A 4 -1.88 -10.40 10.57
C MET A 4 -1.73 -8.86 10.54
N GLN A 5 -1.53 -8.28 9.34
CA GLN A 5 -1.45 -6.83 9.18
C GLN A 5 -2.83 -6.16 9.36
N VAL A 6 -3.89 -6.74 8.77
CA VAL A 6 -5.26 -6.28 8.98
C VAL A 6 -5.64 -6.36 10.46
N ASP A 7 -5.34 -7.46 11.12
CA ASP A 7 -5.60 -7.66 12.55
C ASP A 7 -4.91 -6.58 13.40
N LYS A 8 -3.64 -6.25 13.11
CA LYS A 8 -2.91 -5.21 13.84
C LYS A 8 -3.55 -3.83 13.67
N VAL A 9 -4.00 -3.49 12.47
CA VAL A 9 -4.72 -2.24 12.21
C VAL A 9 -6.06 -2.23 12.95
N LEU A 10 -6.84 -3.31 12.85
CA LEU A 10 -8.12 -3.44 13.57
C LEU A 10 -7.93 -3.36 15.09
N GLN A 11 -6.88 -3.98 15.63
CA GLN A 11 -6.53 -3.90 17.04
C GLN A 11 -6.19 -2.46 17.47
N ALA A 12 -5.45 -1.72 16.63
CA ALA A 12 -5.14 -0.32 16.88
C ALA A 12 -6.41 0.55 16.90
N ILE A 13 -7.32 0.35 15.94
CA ILE A 13 -8.59 1.07 15.87
C ILE A 13 -9.49 0.70 17.07
N ASN A 14 -9.53 -0.58 17.46
CA ASN A 14 -10.36 -1.05 18.58
C ASN A 14 -9.94 -0.46 19.94
N LYS A 15 -8.69 -0.01 20.08
CA LYS A 15 -8.22 0.70 21.30
C LYS A 15 -8.93 2.03 21.54
N LEU A 16 -9.64 2.57 20.56
CA LEU A 16 -10.41 3.80 20.71
C LEU A 16 -11.65 3.65 21.61
N ASP A 17 -11.99 2.41 21.98
CA ASP A 17 -13.08 2.03 22.88
C ASP A 17 -14.43 2.70 22.58
N ARG A 18 -14.74 2.80 21.29
CA ARG A 18 -16.01 3.34 20.78
C ARG A 18 -16.43 2.62 19.52
N LYS A 19 -17.73 2.61 19.23
CA LYS A 19 -18.24 2.10 17.96
C LYS A 19 -17.76 2.98 16.82
N VAL A 20 -17.07 2.36 15.86
CA VAL A 20 -16.59 3.00 14.65
C VAL A 20 -16.79 2.08 13.45
N SER A 21 -17.04 2.68 12.30
CA SER A 21 -17.16 1.96 11.04
C SER A 21 -15.78 1.79 10.39
N VAL A 22 -15.50 0.57 9.90
CA VAL A 22 -14.26 0.27 9.18
C VAL A 22 -14.60 -0.41 7.85
N LEU A 23 -14.06 0.11 6.77
CA LEU A 23 -14.24 -0.41 5.43
C LEU A 23 -12.93 -0.99 4.91
N ILE A 24 -12.91 -2.29 4.60
CA ILE A 24 -11.76 -2.97 4.02
C ILE A 24 -11.93 -3.01 2.51
N LEU A 25 -10.96 -2.43 1.80
CA LEU A 25 -10.97 -2.30 0.34
C LEU A 25 -9.81 -3.07 -0.29
N GLY A 26 -10.08 -3.65 -1.46
CA GLY A 26 -9.06 -4.23 -2.33
C GLY A 26 -9.40 -4.00 -3.79
N ARG A 27 -8.39 -4.10 -4.66
CA ARG A 27 -8.59 -3.92 -6.11
C ARG A 27 -9.51 -5.00 -6.68
N TYR A 28 -9.37 -6.23 -6.20
CA TYR A 28 -10.14 -7.41 -6.65
C TYR A 28 -10.81 -8.13 -5.50
N GLN A 29 -11.86 -8.91 -5.80
CA GLN A 29 -12.62 -9.67 -4.80
C GLN A 29 -11.74 -10.68 -4.03
N TYR A 30 -10.77 -11.31 -4.69
CA TYR A 30 -9.85 -12.26 -4.07
C TYR A 30 -8.71 -11.59 -3.28
N THR A 31 -8.61 -10.27 -3.32
CA THR A 31 -7.62 -9.51 -2.54
C THR A 31 -8.14 -9.05 -1.19
N ILE A 32 -9.44 -9.10 -0.96
CA ILE A 32 -10.08 -8.76 0.31
C ILE A 32 -10.35 -10.02 1.16
N PRO A 33 -10.56 -9.91 2.48
CA PRO A 33 -10.81 -11.05 3.34
C PRO A 33 -12.02 -11.87 2.89
N SER A 34 -11.94 -13.19 3.01
CA SER A 34 -13.06 -14.10 2.74
C SER A 34 -14.23 -13.86 3.71
N PRO A 35 -15.43 -14.40 3.45
CA PRO A 35 -16.54 -14.32 4.41
C PRO A 35 -16.21 -14.95 5.76
N ALA A 36 -15.46 -16.06 5.78
CA ALA A 36 -15.05 -16.74 7.02
C ALA A 36 -14.10 -15.85 7.85
N GLU A 37 -13.12 -15.23 7.20
CA GLU A 37 -12.18 -14.31 7.84
C GLU A 37 -12.88 -13.06 8.37
N MET A 38 -13.82 -12.51 7.61
CA MET A 38 -14.64 -11.39 8.09
C MET A 38 -15.47 -11.76 9.32
N LYS A 39 -15.97 -12.99 9.39
CA LYS A 39 -16.68 -13.48 10.58
C LYS A 39 -15.76 -13.51 11.80
N LEU A 40 -14.56 -14.07 11.66
CA LEU A 40 -13.55 -14.08 12.73
C LEU A 40 -13.17 -12.67 13.19
N HIS A 41 -12.97 -11.73 12.25
CA HIS A 41 -12.68 -10.35 12.61
C HIS A 41 -13.83 -9.68 13.36
N LYS A 42 -15.09 -9.92 12.95
CA LYS A 42 -16.28 -9.38 13.64
C LYS A 42 -16.43 -9.94 15.05
N GLU A 43 -16.16 -11.23 15.23
CA GLU A 43 -16.18 -11.88 16.55
C GLU A 43 -15.07 -11.34 17.46
N LYS A 44 -13.88 -11.11 16.90
CA LYS A 44 -12.71 -10.61 17.64
C LYS A 44 -12.83 -9.11 18.00
N PHE A 45 -13.50 -8.32 17.17
CA PHE A 45 -13.63 -6.87 17.35
C PHE A 45 -15.09 -6.42 17.31
N PRO A 46 -15.89 -6.74 18.34
CA PRO A 46 -17.34 -6.50 18.34
C PRO A 46 -17.71 -4.99 18.33
N ASN A 47 -16.80 -4.12 18.74
CA ASN A 47 -17.00 -2.66 18.71
C ASN A 47 -16.77 -2.05 17.32
N LEU A 48 -16.27 -2.83 16.35
CA LEU A 48 -16.02 -2.35 15.01
C LEU A 48 -17.11 -2.81 14.04
N GLU A 49 -17.75 -1.87 13.37
CA GLU A 49 -18.66 -2.17 12.26
C GLU A 49 -17.85 -2.45 11.00
N LEU A 50 -17.50 -3.73 10.78
CA LEU A 50 -16.63 -4.16 9.70
C LEU A 50 -17.40 -4.46 8.42
N ASN A 51 -17.05 -3.76 7.34
CA ASN A 51 -17.53 -4.00 5.98
C ASN A 51 -16.35 -4.19 5.02
N LYS A 52 -16.59 -4.90 3.91
CA LYS A 52 -15.58 -5.10 2.86
C LYS A 52 -16.17 -4.92 1.48
N HIS A 53 -15.41 -4.33 0.57
CA HIS A 53 -15.81 -4.17 -0.84
C HIS A 53 -14.56 -4.13 -1.73
N THR A 54 -14.75 -4.37 -3.03
CA THR A 54 -13.76 -3.91 -3.99
C THR A 54 -13.84 -2.39 -4.11
N VAL A 55 -12.75 -1.76 -4.55
CA VAL A 55 -12.72 -0.29 -4.72
C VAL A 55 -13.87 0.18 -5.62
N HIS A 56 -14.15 -0.52 -6.73
CA HIS A 56 -15.27 -0.20 -7.61
C HIS A 56 -16.64 -0.25 -6.90
N ALA A 57 -16.87 -1.28 -6.09
CA ALA A 57 -18.11 -1.46 -5.36
C ALA A 57 -18.24 -0.53 -4.13
N SER A 58 -17.19 0.23 -3.82
CA SER A 58 -17.18 1.18 -2.71
C SER A 58 -17.71 2.57 -3.07
N LYS A 59 -18.05 2.81 -4.33
CA LYS A 59 -18.63 4.10 -4.77
C LYS A 59 -19.87 4.44 -3.95
N GLY A 60 -19.90 5.64 -3.38
CA GLY A 60 -20.98 6.10 -2.50
C GLY A 60 -20.98 5.54 -1.08
N LYS A 61 -20.01 4.72 -0.72
CA LYS A 61 -19.83 4.19 0.65
C LYS A 61 -18.73 4.96 1.36
N GLU A 62 -18.92 5.20 2.64
CA GLU A 62 -17.94 5.86 3.50
C GLU A 62 -17.84 5.12 4.85
N ALA A 63 -16.72 5.27 5.52
CA ALA A 63 -16.51 4.75 6.86
C ALA A 63 -15.63 5.69 7.68
N ASP A 64 -15.62 5.55 9.00
CA ASP A 64 -14.69 6.31 9.85
C ASP A 64 -13.23 6.02 9.46
N TYR A 65 -12.93 4.74 9.23
CA TYR A 65 -11.62 4.25 8.84
C TYR A 65 -11.71 3.37 7.60
N VAL A 66 -10.70 3.46 6.75
CA VAL A 66 -10.57 2.61 5.56
C VAL A 66 -9.25 1.87 5.63
N ILE A 67 -9.25 0.59 5.23
CA ILE A 67 -8.05 -0.22 5.07
C ILE A 67 -7.96 -0.61 3.61
N VAL A 68 -6.96 -0.11 2.90
CA VAL A 68 -6.70 -0.48 1.50
C VAL A 68 -5.63 -1.56 1.47
N MET A 69 -5.98 -2.70 0.87
CA MET A 69 -5.14 -3.90 0.87
C MET A 69 -4.38 -4.08 -0.44
N ARG A 70 -3.21 -4.75 -0.34
CA ARG A 70 -2.41 -5.20 -1.48
C ARG A 70 -1.94 -4.08 -2.42
N LEU A 71 -1.39 -3.05 -1.84
CA LEU A 71 -0.67 -2.00 -2.57
C LEU A 71 0.73 -2.51 -2.96
N GLN A 72 0.75 -3.42 -3.93
CA GLN A 72 1.97 -4.07 -4.44
C GLN A 72 2.00 -4.02 -5.96
N SER A 73 3.18 -4.15 -6.56
CA SER A 73 3.37 -4.28 -8.00
C SER A 73 2.81 -5.59 -8.55
N GLY A 74 2.58 -5.63 -9.86
CA GLY A 74 2.21 -6.83 -10.59
C GLY A 74 0.74 -6.88 -11.00
N LYS A 75 0.39 -7.92 -11.77
CA LYS A 75 -0.95 -8.09 -12.37
C LYS A 75 -2.09 -8.09 -11.37
N ASP A 76 -1.86 -8.60 -10.17
CA ASP A 76 -2.86 -8.65 -9.08
C ASP A 76 -2.63 -7.59 -8.01
N GLY A 77 -1.80 -6.62 -8.32
CA GLY A 77 -1.47 -5.49 -7.46
C GLY A 77 -2.49 -4.35 -7.52
N PHE A 78 -2.10 -3.26 -6.89
CA PHE A 78 -2.78 -1.98 -6.99
C PHE A 78 -1.73 -0.86 -7.03
N PRO A 79 -1.44 -0.26 -8.21
CA PRO A 79 -2.14 -0.39 -9.49
C PRO A 79 -2.02 -1.79 -10.11
N SER A 80 -3.03 -2.15 -10.89
CA SER A 80 -3.01 -3.38 -11.66
C SER A 80 -2.19 -3.20 -12.93
N GLU A 81 -1.22 -4.09 -13.15
CA GLU A 81 -0.42 -4.14 -14.38
C GLU A 81 -1.03 -5.09 -15.43
N LYS A 82 -2.33 -5.39 -15.33
CA LYS A 82 -3.03 -6.17 -16.36
C LYS A 82 -3.16 -5.33 -17.62
N THR A 83 -2.59 -5.82 -18.71
CA THR A 83 -2.81 -5.23 -20.05
C THR A 83 -4.24 -5.52 -20.50
N ASN A 84 -4.92 -4.51 -21.00
CA ASN A 84 -6.19 -4.68 -21.67
C ASN A 84 -6.03 -5.50 -22.95
N ASN A 85 -7.15 -5.99 -23.48
CA ASN A 85 -7.14 -6.61 -24.79
C ASN A 85 -6.82 -5.52 -25.85
N PRO A 86 -5.84 -5.70 -26.74
CA PRO A 86 -5.45 -4.71 -27.76
C PRO A 86 -6.63 -4.21 -28.61
N LEU A 87 -7.66 -5.06 -28.81
CA LEU A 87 -8.88 -4.67 -29.53
C LEU A 87 -9.73 -3.69 -28.72
N LEU A 88 -9.75 -3.79 -27.40
CA LEU A 88 -10.45 -2.85 -26.52
C LEU A 88 -9.68 -1.52 -26.45
N ASP A 89 -8.35 -1.56 -26.37
CA ASP A 89 -7.52 -0.36 -26.35
C ASP A 89 -7.68 0.45 -27.66
N ALA A 90 -7.85 -0.22 -28.79
CA ALA A 90 -8.11 0.46 -30.06
C ALA A 90 -9.48 1.16 -30.15
N LEU A 91 -10.42 0.81 -29.29
CA LEU A 91 -11.78 1.38 -29.22
C LEU A 91 -11.92 2.45 -28.13
N LEU A 92 -10.93 2.56 -27.24
CA LEU A 92 -10.93 3.58 -26.20
C LEU A 92 -10.50 4.94 -26.76
N PRO A 93 -11.07 6.04 -26.27
CA PRO A 93 -10.56 7.37 -26.59
C PRO A 93 -9.08 7.46 -26.17
N THR A 94 -8.35 8.33 -26.85
CA THR A 94 -6.91 8.57 -26.72
C THR A 94 -6.33 8.20 -25.34
N PRO A 95 -5.21 7.45 -25.31
CA PRO A 95 -4.55 7.10 -24.05
C PRO A 95 -4.33 8.36 -23.21
N GLU A 96 -4.63 8.29 -21.93
CA GLU A 96 -4.34 9.39 -21.02
C GLU A 96 -2.82 9.54 -20.87
N ASP A 97 -2.34 10.77 -20.76
CA ASP A 97 -0.91 11.13 -20.70
C ASP A 97 -0.21 10.61 -19.41
N PHE A 98 -0.94 10.00 -18.50
CA PHE A 98 -0.43 9.53 -17.22
C PHE A 98 -0.47 8.01 -17.10
N GLU A 99 0.65 7.44 -16.70
CA GLU A 99 0.73 6.02 -16.38
C GLU A 99 -0.27 5.65 -15.27
N PHE A 100 -1.02 4.58 -15.48
CA PHE A 100 -2.07 4.10 -14.56
C PHE A 100 -3.16 5.13 -14.22
N ALA A 101 -3.53 6.03 -15.12
CA ALA A 101 -4.47 7.12 -14.83
C ALA A 101 -5.80 6.65 -14.21
N GLU A 102 -6.41 5.59 -14.75
CA GLU A 102 -7.64 5.00 -14.18
C GLU A 102 -7.40 4.38 -12.80
N GLU A 103 -6.31 3.65 -12.62
CA GLU A 103 -5.93 3.07 -11.32
C GLU A 103 -5.65 4.16 -10.27
N ARG A 104 -5.08 5.30 -10.68
CA ARG A 104 -4.91 6.47 -9.79
C ARG A 104 -6.25 7.05 -9.35
N ARG A 105 -7.22 7.15 -10.25
CA ARG A 105 -8.59 7.57 -9.88
C ARG A 105 -9.23 6.60 -8.89
N LEU A 106 -9.06 5.29 -9.13
CA LEU A 106 -9.56 4.27 -8.20
C LEU A 106 -8.86 4.35 -6.84
N PHE A 107 -7.56 4.59 -6.82
CA PHE A 107 -6.82 4.76 -5.58
C PHE A 107 -7.29 5.99 -4.81
N TYR A 108 -7.45 7.11 -5.50
CA TYR A 108 -8.04 8.32 -4.91
C TYR A 108 -9.43 8.05 -4.32
N VAL A 109 -10.30 7.36 -5.08
CA VAL A 109 -11.60 6.95 -4.56
C VAL A 109 -11.46 6.09 -3.31
N ALA A 110 -10.53 5.14 -3.28
CA ALA A 110 -10.35 4.27 -2.13
C ALA A 110 -9.94 5.04 -0.86
N ILE A 111 -8.94 5.91 -0.96
CA ILE A 111 -8.45 6.67 0.21
C ILE A 111 -9.44 7.71 0.70
N THR A 112 -10.22 8.32 -0.20
CA THR A 112 -11.25 9.33 0.14
C THR A 112 -12.55 8.74 0.69
N ARG A 113 -12.67 7.41 0.83
CA ARG A 113 -13.80 6.79 1.53
C ARG A 113 -13.69 6.90 3.05
N ALA A 114 -12.55 7.28 3.58
CA ALA A 114 -12.34 7.46 5.02
C ALA A 114 -12.75 8.86 5.47
N LYS A 115 -13.57 8.91 6.53
CA LYS A 115 -13.92 10.18 7.20
C LYS A 115 -12.81 10.69 8.12
N LYS A 116 -11.97 9.78 8.63
CA LYS A 116 -10.93 10.10 9.63
C LYS A 116 -9.53 9.73 9.14
N ARG A 117 -9.31 8.44 8.80
CA ARG A 117 -7.99 7.95 8.40
C ARG A 117 -8.09 6.77 7.46
N SER A 118 -7.21 6.74 6.46
CA SER A 118 -6.96 5.60 5.59
C SER A 118 -5.68 4.88 6.02
N TYR A 119 -5.74 3.56 6.14
CA TYR A 119 -4.60 2.68 6.37
C TYR A 119 -4.26 1.96 5.07
N LEU A 120 -3.02 2.05 4.66
CA LEU A 120 -2.52 1.48 3.42
C LEU A 120 -1.64 0.28 3.77
N ILE A 121 -2.05 -0.93 3.35
CA ILE A 121 -1.29 -2.16 3.60
C ILE A 121 -0.49 -2.51 2.35
N ALA A 122 0.82 -2.39 2.46
CA ALA A 122 1.78 -2.71 1.41
C ALA A 122 2.84 -3.69 1.93
N ASP A 123 3.41 -4.46 1.01
CA ASP A 123 4.64 -5.20 1.23
C ASP A 123 5.78 -4.38 0.63
N MET A 124 6.69 -3.92 1.45
CA MET A 124 7.78 -3.02 1.01
C MET A 124 8.75 -3.70 0.04
N SER A 125 8.82 -5.04 0.05
CA SER A 125 9.64 -5.79 -0.92
C SER A 125 9.07 -5.78 -2.34
N THR A 126 7.76 -5.56 -2.46
CA THR A 126 7.01 -5.53 -3.72
C THR A 126 6.07 -4.33 -3.79
N SER A 127 6.44 -3.22 -3.15
CA SER A 127 5.59 -2.03 -3.07
C SER A 127 5.20 -1.51 -4.46
N SER A 128 3.99 -1.02 -4.57
CA SER A 128 3.50 -0.43 -5.81
C SER A 128 4.10 0.96 -6.07
N SER A 129 4.05 1.41 -7.33
CA SER A 129 4.44 2.76 -7.71
C SER A 129 3.71 3.83 -6.87
N PHE A 130 2.43 3.61 -6.56
CA PHE A 130 1.64 4.52 -5.72
C PHE A 130 2.18 4.66 -4.30
N VAL A 131 2.59 3.54 -3.68
CA VAL A 131 3.21 3.58 -2.34
C VAL A 131 4.55 4.28 -2.38
N ASN A 132 5.37 3.98 -3.40
CA ASN A 132 6.68 4.63 -3.56
C ASN A 132 6.54 6.13 -3.79
N GLU A 133 5.56 6.56 -4.58
CA GLU A 133 5.24 7.97 -4.81
C GLU A 133 4.84 8.66 -3.49
N LEU A 134 3.92 8.06 -2.73
CA LEU A 134 3.49 8.59 -1.44
C LEU A 134 4.63 8.73 -0.43
N ILE A 135 5.60 7.81 -0.42
CA ILE A 135 6.74 7.85 0.50
C ILE A 135 7.79 8.87 0.07
N ASN A 136 7.98 9.04 -1.25
CA ASN A 136 9.03 9.89 -1.80
C ASN A 136 8.62 11.35 -1.96
N GLU A 137 7.32 11.63 -2.04
CA GLU A 137 6.79 12.98 -2.09
C GLU A 137 6.48 13.48 -0.67
N ASP A 138 6.40 14.79 -0.51
CA ASP A 138 6.22 15.46 0.80
C ASP A 138 4.76 15.42 1.27
N TYR A 139 4.21 14.20 1.34
CA TYR A 139 2.90 13.96 1.93
C TYR A 139 3.02 13.69 3.42
N ASP A 140 2.08 14.19 4.21
CA ASP A 140 1.97 13.89 5.64
C ASP A 140 1.48 12.45 5.87
N ILE A 141 2.42 11.49 5.77
CA ILE A 141 2.17 10.06 5.92
C ILE A 141 2.88 9.53 7.16
N GLU A 142 2.12 8.87 8.01
CA GLU A 142 2.63 8.13 9.15
C GLU A 142 2.98 6.69 8.72
N LEU A 143 4.27 6.37 8.68
CA LEU A 143 4.76 5.02 8.38
C LEU A 143 4.79 4.18 9.66
N ASN A 144 3.93 3.16 9.70
CA ASN A 144 3.92 2.15 10.76
C ASN A 144 4.42 0.82 10.22
N GLU A 145 5.65 0.47 10.55
CA GLU A 145 6.26 -0.80 10.14
C GLU A 145 5.85 -1.92 11.09
N PHE A 146 5.09 -2.86 10.60
CA PHE A 146 4.64 -3.98 11.41
C PHE A 146 5.65 -5.11 11.55
N GLU A 147 6.59 -5.26 10.62
CA GLU A 147 7.70 -6.24 10.65
C GLU A 147 8.69 -5.94 9.52
N ILE A 148 9.57 -5.00 9.73
CA ILE A 148 10.83 -5.00 9.00
C ILE A 148 11.84 -5.70 9.90
N ALA A 149 12.58 -6.67 9.38
CA ALA A 149 13.76 -7.20 10.07
C ALA A 149 14.60 -6.03 10.54
N GLN A 150 15.16 -6.10 11.75
CA GLN A 150 15.91 -4.99 12.36
C GLN A 150 16.94 -4.35 11.41
N GLU A 151 17.45 -5.14 10.46
CA GLU A 151 18.40 -4.70 9.43
C GLU A 151 17.82 -3.70 8.43
N GLN A 152 16.51 -3.74 8.12
CA GLN A 152 15.86 -2.80 7.19
C GLN A 152 15.42 -1.49 7.86
N ARG A 153 15.27 -1.45 9.18
CA ARG A 153 14.91 -0.22 9.91
C ARG A 153 15.99 0.87 9.82
N ILE A 154 17.22 0.48 9.56
CA ILE A 154 18.37 1.38 9.46
C ILE A 154 18.34 2.17 8.14
N PHE A 155 17.53 1.73 7.14
CA PHE A 155 17.59 2.23 5.76
C PHE A 155 16.77 3.44 5.42
N GLN A 156 15.71 3.73 6.15
CA GLN A 156 14.74 4.72 5.71
C GLN A 156 15.17 6.19 5.81
N LYS A 157 16.35 6.51 6.34
CA LYS A 157 16.74 7.93 6.55
C LYS A 157 18.22 8.26 6.45
N PHE A 158 19.07 7.43 5.87
CA PHE A 158 20.46 7.87 5.69
C PHE A 158 20.70 8.49 4.32
N HIS A 159 20.65 9.81 4.26
CA HIS A 159 21.28 10.55 3.17
C HIS A 159 22.79 10.24 3.16
N CYS A 160 23.38 10.22 1.99
CA CYS A 160 24.80 10.03 1.86
C CYS A 160 25.54 11.20 2.54
N ILE A 161 26.35 10.93 3.53
CA ILE A 161 27.14 11.93 4.27
C ILE A 161 28.04 12.75 3.33
N LYS A 162 28.40 12.17 2.18
CA LYS A 162 29.33 12.77 1.24
C LYS A 162 28.70 13.68 0.20
N CYS A 163 27.53 13.34 -0.35
CA CYS A 163 26.87 14.14 -1.39
C CYS A 163 25.52 14.74 -0.94
N GLU A 164 25.07 14.45 0.28
CA GLU A 164 23.83 14.96 0.91
C GLU A 164 22.54 14.70 0.13
N THR A 165 22.61 14.53 -1.19
CA THR A 165 21.47 14.31 -2.09
C THR A 165 21.22 12.85 -2.44
N GLY A 166 22.22 11.97 -2.27
CA GLY A 166 22.10 10.53 -2.52
C GLY A 166 21.56 9.80 -1.28
N VAL A 167 20.88 8.68 -1.52
CA VAL A 167 20.38 7.79 -0.47
C VAL A 167 21.28 6.57 -0.37
N MET A 168 21.57 6.11 0.85
CA MET A 168 22.33 4.87 1.05
C MET A 168 21.47 3.66 0.64
N GLN A 169 22.00 2.86 -0.29
CA GLN A 169 21.32 1.69 -0.84
C GLN A 169 22.15 0.43 -0.56
N HIS A 170 21.45 -0.68 -0.37
CA HIS A 170 22.06 -1.99 -0.26
C HIS A 170 22.62 -2.41 -1.62
N LYS A 171 23.90 -2.75 -1.68
CA LYS A 171 24.61 -3.20 -2.88
C LYS A 171 25.33 -4.51 -2.62
N VAL A 172 25.42 -5.33 -3.66
CA VAL A 172 26.15 -6.61 -3.63
C VAL A 172 27.44 -6.44 -4.42
N ARG A 173 28.57 -6.77 -3.81
CA ARG A 173 29.88 -6.77 -4.45
C ARG A 173 30.01 -7.98 -5.36
N ARG A 174 30.27 -7.77 -6.65
CA ARG A 174 30.36 -8.86 -7.66
C ARG A 174 31.51 -9.85 -7.42
N LYS A 175 32.53 -9.46 -6.67
CA LYS A 175 33.75 -10.27 -6.47
C LYS A 175 33.57 -11.41 -5.45
N ASP A 176 32.80 -11.19 -4.42
CA ASP A 176 32.67 -12.06 -3.24
C ASP A 176 31.23 -12.21 -2.72
N ASN A 177 30.27 -11.67 -3.47
CA ASN A 177 28.86 -11.59 -3.07
C ASN A 177 28.62 -10.93 -1.69
N ALA A 178 29.61 -10.22 -1.16
CA ALA A 178 29.45 -9.50 0.09
C ALA A 178 28.48 -8.32 -0.10
N THR A 179 27.60 -8.16 0.87
CA THR A 179 26.64 -7.06 0.90
C THR A 179 27.23 -5.85 1.59
N PHE A 180 27.03 -4.67 1.03
CA PHE A 180 27.47 -3.40 1.61
C PHE A 180 26.48 -2.28 1.28
N TYR A 181 26.63 -1.18 1.97
CA TYR A 181 25.82 0.00 1.75
C TYR A 181 26.58 1.03 0.94
N GLY A 182 26.01 1.46 -0.16
CA GLY A 182 26.61 2.47 -1.02
C GLY A 182 25.61 3.53 -1.43
N CYS A 183 26.08 4.73 -1.68
CA CYS A 183 25.28 5.84 -2.17
C CYS A 183 24.58 5.49 -3.49
N SER A 184 23.34 5.95 -3.69
CA SER A 184 22.64 5.84 -4.97
C SER A 184 23.42 6.52 -6.11
N HIS A 185 24.22 7.56 -5.80
CA HIS A 185 25.08 8.28 -6.72
C HIS A 185 26.53 7.76 -6.74
N TRP A 186 26.74 6.49 -6.48
CA TRP A 186 28.07 5.86 -6.29
C TRP A 186 29.15 6.24 -7.30
N SER A 187 28.81 6.51 -8.56
CA SER A 187 29.81 6.90 -9.56
C SER A 187 30.14 8.40 -9.56
N LEU A 188 29.28 9.22 -8.96
CA LEU A 188 29.40 10.68 -8.92
C LEU A 188 29.66 11.21 -7.51
N CYS A 189 29.52 10.36 -6.53
CA CYS A 189 29.78 10.60 -5.13
C CYS A 189 31.14 10.03 -4.73
#